data_e9cc0a10f895c618e29b379c7ebc1b84
#
_entry.id   e9cc0a10f895c618e29b379c7ebc1b84
#
_cell.length_a   1.000
_cell.length_b   1.000
_cell.length_c   1.000
_cell.angle_alpha   90.00
_cell.angle_beta   90.00
_cell.angle_gamma   90.00
#
_symmetry.space_group_name_H-M   'P 1'
#
loop_
_entity.id
_entity.type
_entity.pdbx_description
1 polymer ?
#
loop_
_entity_poly.entity_id
_entity_poly.type
_entity_poly.pdbx_seq_one_letter_code
_entity_poly.pdbx_strand_id
1 'polypeptide(L)'
;MSKIFTSVDQLIGRTPLLELVRVEKKLGLEARILAKLEAFNPAGSVKDRVALAMIDEAEKQGKLREGSVIIEPTSGNTGIGLCSVAAARGYRVIIVMPDTMSMERRLLMKAYGAELVLTDGAKGMKGAIEKADELAAQIPGSFIPGQFVNPANPAAHRATTGPEIWEDSDGKVDIFVSGVGTGGTVTGVGEYLKSRNPAIRVVAVEPAGSPVLSGGKAGPHKLQGIGAGFVPEVLNTAVYDEILPVENEDAFAAGRLLGKTEGVLAGISSGAALHAAIQLAKRPENRGKTIVVLLPDTGDRYLSTALFAEE
;
A
#
# COMPACT_ATOMS: atom_id res chain seq x y z
N MET A 1 12.10 30.18 -4.20
CA MET A 1 11.37 29.42 -5.25
C MET A 1 9.89 29.37 -4.85
N SER A 2 8.98 29.54 -5.82
CA SER A 2 7.54 29.42 -5.58
C SER A 2 7.21 27.98 -5.08
N LYS A 3 6.31 27.89 -4.10
CA LYS A 3 5.77 26.61 -3.60
C LYS A 3 4.39 26.29 -4.20
N ILE A 4 4.05 26.93 -5.34
CA ILE A 4 2.79 26.69 -6.01
C ILE A 4 2.95 25.47 -6.92
N PHE A 5 2.14 24.43 -6.67
CA PHE A 5 2.03 23.27 -7.51
C PHE A 5 0.95 23.48 -8.56
N THR A 6 1.14 22.94 -9.75
CA THR A 6 0.24 23.10 -10.89
C THR A 6 -0.53 21.85 -11.23
N SER A 7 -0.19 20.73 -10.59
CA SER A 7 -0.88 19.46 -10.72
C SER A 7 -0.81 18.67 -9.40
N VAL A 8 -1.86 17.89 -9.11
CA VAL A 8 -1.94 17.09 -7.87
C VAL A 8 -0.89 15.99 -7.79
N ASP A 9 -0.45 15.45 -8.92
CA ASP A 9 0.58 14.42 -8.97
C ASP A 9 1.95 14.90 -8.45
N GLN A 10 2.21 16.20 -8.50
CA GLN A 10 3.40 16.84 -7.90
C GLN A 10 3.40 16.81 -6.37
N LEU A 11 2.25 16.55 -5.74
CA LEU A 11 2.09 16.45 -4.30
C LEU A 11 2.30 15.02 -3.76
N ILE A 12 2.41 14.03 -4.66
CA ILE A 12 2.59 12.62 -4.28
C ILE A 12 3.99 12.41 -3.69
N GLY A 13 4.05 11.67 -2.59
CA GLY A 13 5.28 11.41 -1.86
C GLY A 13 5.60 12.46 -0.80
N ARG A 14 6.82 12.44 -0.28
CA ARG A 14 7.30 13.31 0.84
C ARG A 14 6.36 13.25 2.04
N THR A 15 5.83 12.07 2.29
CA THR A 15 4.95 11.81 3.43
C THR A 15 5.76 11.83 4.72
N PRO A 16 5.17 12.24 5.85
CA PRO A 16 5.92 12.40 7.10
C PRO A 16 6.26 11.06 7.74
N LEU A 17 7.36 11.05 8.53
CA LEU A 17 7.62 10.09 9.60
C LEU A 17 7.09 10.66 10.92
N LEU A 18 6.33 9.85 11.65
CA LEU A 18 5.81 10.18 12.98
C LEU A 18 6.36 9.17 14.00
N GLU A 19 7.03 9.64 15.05
CA GLU A 19 7.39 8.80 16.18
C GLU A 19 6.15 8.54 17.07
N LEU A 20 5.88 7.27 17.34
CA LEU A 20 4.70 6.84 18.10
C LEU A 20 4.97 6.86 19.61
N VAL A 21 5.37 8.03 20.13
CA VAL A 21 5.83 8.24 21.50
C VAL A 21 4.80 7.80 22.55
N ARG A 22 3.51 8.02 22.27
CA ARG A 22 2.45 7.66 23.23
C ARG A 22 2.17 6.16 23.21
N VAL A 23 2.28 5.49 22.07
CA VAL A 23 2.20 4.03 21.97
C VAL A 23 3.39 3.40 22.69
N GLU A 24 4.60 3.89 22.45
CA GLU A 24 5.82 3.42 23.11
C GLU A 24 5.69 3.52 24.62
N LYS A 25 5.32 4.70 25.14
CA LYS A 25 5.12 4.93 26.58
C LYS A 25 4.03 4.05 27.16
N LYS A 26 2.87 3.94 26.49
CA LYS A 26 1.73 3.15 26.97
C LYS A 26 2.04 1.67 27.09
N LEU A 27 2.87 1.15 26.18
CA LEU A 27 3.24 -0.26 26.14
C LEU A 27 4.58 -0.56 26.80
N GLY A 28 5.28 0.45 27.33
CA GLY A 28 6.60 0.29 27.97
C GLY A 28 7.66 -0.19 27.01
N LEU A 29 7.64 0.26 25.75
CA LEU A 29 8.61 -0.15 24.73
C LEU A 29 9.91 0.63 24.90
N GLU A 30 11.03 -0.06 24.73
CA GLU A 30 12.37 0.53 24.78
C GLU A 30 12.98 0.70 23.37
N ALA A 31 12.29 0.25 22.32
CA ALA A 31 12.58 0.55 20.93
C ALA A 31 11.74 1.73 20.46
N ARG A 32 12.24 2.51 19.51
CA ARG A 32 11.52 3.60 18.84
C ARG A 32 10.70 3.06 17.68
N ILE A 33 9.47 3.51 17.52
CA ILE A 33 8.62 3.16 16.39
C ILE A 33 8.31 4.42 15.57
N LEU A 34 8.83 4.48 14.35
CA LEU A 34 8.57 5.57 13.40
C LEU A 34 7.57 5.09 12.36
N ALA A 35 6.42 5.76 12.27
CA ALA A 35 5.37 5.47 11.30
C ALA A 35 5.52 6.34 10.05
N LYS A 36 5.71 5.72 8.87
CA LYS A 36 5.64 6.40 7.56
C LYS A 36 4.17 6.52 7.16
N LEU A 37 3.63 7.73 7.20
CA LEU A 37 2.19 8.01 7.05
C LEU A 37 1.82 8.22 5.58
N GLU A 38 1.52 7.17 4.86
CA GLU A 38 1.17 7.22 3.43
C GLU A 38 -0.25 7.76 3.15
N ALA A 39 -1.07 7.94 4.18
CA ALA A 39 -2.33 8.65 4.10
C ALA A 39 -2.18 10.13 3.69
N PHE A 40 -1.00 10.71 3.82
CA PHE A 40 -0.70 12.09 3.40
C PHE A 40 -0.50 12.25 1.88
N ASN A 41 -0.49 11.19 1.12
CA ASN A 41 -0.61 11.30 -0.34
C ASN A 41 -2.00 11.87 -0.72
N PRO A 42 -2.12 12.61 -1.84
CA PRO A 42 -3.35 13.31 -2.23
C PRO A 42 -4.59 12.43 -2.32
N ALA A 43 -4.47 11.21 -2.84
CA ALA A 43 -5.56 10.24 -2.88
C ALA A 43 -5.58 9.31 -1.65
N GLY A 44 -4.80 9.62 -0.61
CA GLY A 44 -4.86 9.02 0.72
C GLY A 44 -4.20 7.65 0.86
N SER A 45 -3.28 7.27 -0.01
CA SER A 45 -2.57 5.99 0.15
C SER A 45 -1.20 5.92 -0.53
N VAL A 46 -0.42 4.92 -0.12
CA VAL A 46 0.86 4.54 -0.75
C VAL A 46 0.73 4.22 -2.25
N LYS A 47 -0.47 3.88 -2.72
CA LYS A 47 -0.72 3.51 -4.11
C LYS A 47 -0.72 4.70 -5.06
N ASP A 48 -0.81 5.91 -4.57
CA ASP A 48 -0.63 7.13 -5.37
C ASP A 48 0.75 7.13 -6.03
N ARG A 49 1.79 6.73 -5.29
CA ARG A 49 3.16 6.59 -5.79
C ARG A 49 3.26 5.55 -6.91
N VAL A 50 2.61 4.42 -6.70
CA VAL A 50 2.61 3.30 -7.66
C VAL A 50 1.85 3.68 -8.92
N ALA A 51 0.69 4.31 -8.78
CA ALA A 51 -0.12 4.80 -9.90
C ALA A 51 0.65 5.82 -10.74
N LEU A 52 1.28 6.81 -10.09
CA LEU A 52 2.12 7.80 -10.77
C LEU A 52 3.25 7.13 -11.55
N ALA A 53 4.01 6.25 -10.92
CA ALA A 53 5.16 5.61 -11.55
C ALA A 53 4.76 4.70 -12.73
N MET A 54 3.64 3.96 -12.62
CA MET A 54 3.15 3.14 -13.73
C MET A 54 2.68 3.98 -14.91
N ILE A 55 2.04 5.12 -14.67
CA ILE A 55 1.62 6.06 -15.71
C ILE A 55 2.85 6.73 -16.35
N ASP A 56 3.78 7.27 -15.56
CA ASP A 56 5.01 7.90 -16.04
C ASP A 56 5.82 6.96 -16.95
N GLU A 57 5.98 5.71 -16.52
CA GLU A 57 6.73 4.73 -17.30
C GLU A 57 6.00 4.34 -18.58
N ALA A 58 4.67 4.24 -18.56
CA ALA A 58 3.87 3.98 -19.74
C ALA A 58 3.92 5.13 -20.75
N GLU A 59 3.87 6.38 -20.30
CA GLU A 59 4.06 7.59 -21.13
C GLU A 59 5.44 7.59 -21.78
N LYS A 60 6.49 7.38 -20.97
CA LYS A 60 7.87 7.32 -21.43
C LYS A 60 8.11 6.25 -22.49
N GLN A 61 7.44 5.09 -22.33
CA GLN A 61 7.50 3.98 -23.30
C GLN A 61 6.58 4.20 -24.51
N GLY A 62 5.79 5.26 -24.55
CA GLY A 62 4.81 5.53 -25.61
C GLY A 62 3.62 4.57 -25.61
N LYS A 63 3.42 3.79 -24.54
CA LYS A 63 2.26 2.91 -24.35
C LYS A 63 1.01 3.69 -23.97
N LEU A 64 1.19 4.83 -23.31
CA LEU A 64 0.13 5.74 -22.90
C LEU A 64 0.35 7.09 -23.60
N ARG A 65 -0.69 7.58 -24.31
CA ARG A 65 -0.67 8.82 -25.10
C ARG A 65 -1.98 9.57 -24.88
N GLU A 66 -2.07 10.79 -25.36
CA GLU A 66 -3.32 11.55 -25.40
C GLU A 66 -4.43 10.72 -26.08
N GLY A 67 -5.60 10.64 -25.43
CA GLY A 67 -6.73 9.81 -25.86
C GLY A 67 -6.65 8.32 -25.50
N SER A 68 -5.55 7.85 -24.92
CA SER A 68 -5.45 6.48 -24.38
C SER A 68 -6.41 6.25 -23.21
N VAL A 69 -6.78 5.00 -22.99
CA VAL A 69 -7.66 4.56 -21.90
C VAL A 69 -6.88 3.67 -20.94
N ILE A 70 -6.88 4.01 -19.66
CA ILE A 70 -6.31 3.15 -18.61
C ILE A 70 -7.41 2.17 -18.15
N ILE A 71 -7.11 0.89 -18.13
CA ILE A 71 -8.02 -0.16 -17.65
C ILE A 71 -7.30 -0.93 -16.55
N GLU A 72 -7.88 -1.02 -15.35
CA GLU A 72 -7.25 -1.80 -14.27
C GLU A 72 -8.29 -2.65 -13.53
N PRO A 73 -8.04 -3.97 -13.41
CA PRO A 73 -8.85 -4.84 -12.56
C PRO A 73 -8.43 -4.67 -11.10
N THR A 74 -9.14 -3.83 -10.37
CA THR A 74 -8.82 -3.54 -8.97
C THR A 74 -10.01 -2.98 -8.21
N SER A 75 -10.15 -3.31 -6.95
CA SER A 75 -11.15 -2.76 -6.04
C SER A 75 -10.54 -1.90 -4.92
N GLY A 76 -9.22 -1.72 -4.94
CA GLY A 76 -8.48 -1.13 -3.83
C GLY A 76 -7.86 0.23 -4.14
N ASN A 77 -6.89 0.58 -3.30
CA ASN A 77 -6.19 1.86 -3.34
C ASN A 77 -5.46 2.12 -4.67
N THR A 78 -5.06 1.07 -5.40
CA THR A 78 -4.43 1.24 -6.72
C THR A 78 -5.41 1.88 -7.72
N GLY A 79 -6.67 1.43 -7.74
CA GLY A 79 -7.69 2.04 -8.57
C GLY A 79 -7.92 3.51 -8.21
N ILE A 80 -7.97 3.82 -6.93
CA ILE A 80 -8.15 5.20 -6.45
C ILE A 80 -6.96 6.07 -6.88
N GLY A 81 -5.72 5.60 -6.69
CA GLY A 81 -4.52 6.34 -7.12
C GLY A 81 -4.47 6.54 -8.63
N LEU A 82 -4.79 5.50 -9.42
CA LEU A 82 -4.87 5.61 -10.88
C LEU A 82 -5.91 6.63 -11.32
N CYS A 83 -7.11 6.63 -10.70
CA CYS A 83 -8.16 7.60 -11.00
C CYS A 83 -7.71 9.03 -10.70
N SER A 84 -7.04 9.27 -9.57
CA SER A 84 -6.56 10.58 -9.17
C SER A 84 -5.50 11.12 -10.14
N VAL A 85 -4.47 10.33 -10.45
CA VAL A 85 -3.40 10.73 -11.38
C VAL A 85 -3.94 10.92 -12.80
N ALA A 86 -4.79 10.00 -13.25
CA ALA A 86 -5.40 10.07 -14.58
C ALA A 86 -6.29 11.29 -14.75
N ALA A 87 -7.08 11.64 -13.74
CA ALA A 87 -7.89 12.87 -13.74
C ALA A 87 -7.01 14.12 -13.90
N ALA A 88 -5.87 14.17 -13.20
CA ALA A 88 -4.91 15.28 -13.29
C ALA A 88 -4.24 15.39 -14.67
N ARG A 89 -4.10 14.27 -15.39
CA ARG A 89 -3.44 14.19 -16.70
C ARG A 89 -4.39 14.10 -17.89
N GLY A 90 -5.72 14.09 -17.64
CA GLY A 90 -6.73 14.04 -18.68
C GLY A 90 -6.92 12.67 -19.34
N TYR A 91 -6.53 11.58 -18.66
CA TYR A 91 -6.77 10.22 -19.16
C TYR A 91 -8.15 9.70 -18.75
N ARG A 92 -8.78 8.99 -19.65
CA ARG A 92 -9.94 8.17 -19.36
C ARG A 92 -9.55 6.92 -18.60
N VAL A 93 -10.32 6.55 -17.56
CA VAL A 93 -10.06 5.37 -16.73
C VAL A 93 -11.28 4.49 -16.65
N ILE A 94 -11.08 3.20 -16.83
CA ILE A 94 -12.07 2.15 -16.60
C ILE A 94 -11.53 1.26 -15.48
N ILE A 95 -12.24 1.20 -14.37
CA ILE A 95 -11.91 0.28 -13.27
C ILE A 95 -12.88 -0.90 -13.33
N VAL A 96 -12.32 -2.10 -13.33
CA VAL A 96 -13.09 -3.34 -13.36
C VAL A 96 -13.01 -4.02 -12.00
N MET A 97 -14.15 -4.35 -11.40
CA MET A 97 -14.19 -4.97 -10.09
C MET A 97 -15.45 -5.81 -9.87
N PRO A 98 -15.43 -6.80 -8.96
CA PRO A 98 -16.63 -7.52 -8.54
C PRO A 98 -17.67 -6.58 -7.91
N ASP A 99 -18.95 -6.88 -8.11
CA ASP A 99 -20.06 -6.10 -7.57
C ASP A 99 -20.23 -6.19 -6.04
N THR A 100 -19.51 -7.10 -5.40
CA THR A 100 -19.45 -7.25 -3.94
C THR A 100 -18.51 -6.28 -3.25
N MET A 101 -17.73 -5.48 -4.02
CA MET A 101 -16.75 -4.55 -3.45
C MET A 101 -17.40 -3.32 -2.80
N SER A 102 -16.68 -2.72 -1.84
CA SER A 102 -17.11 -1.58 -1.01
C SER A 102 -17.72 -0.44 -1.84
N MET A 103 -18.87 0.04 -1.38
CA MET A 103 -19.58 1.16 -2.01
C MET A 103 -18.77 2.45 -1.90
N GLU A 104 -18.13 2.69 -0.77
CA GLU A 104 -17.31 3.89 -0.52
C GLU A 104 -16.20 4.02 -1.56
N ARG A 105 -15.52 2.92 -1.88
CA ARG A 105 -14.45 2.89 -2.89
C ARG A 105 -14.99 3.13 -4.29
N ARG A 106 -16.17 2.58 -4.62
CA ARG A 106 -16.83 2.82 -5.91
C ARG A 106 -17.18 4.30 -6.07
N LEU A 107 -17.76 4.90 -5.03
CA LEU A 107 -18.13 6.32 -5.04
C LEU A 107 -16.90 7.21 -5.17
N LEU A 108 -15.82 6.88 -4.47
CA LEU A 108 -14.58 7.63 -4.54
C LEU A 108 -13.96 7.59 -5.96
N MET A 109 -13.89 6.42 -6.59
CA MET A 109 -13.39 6.30 -7.97
C MET A 109 -14.28 7.04 -8.97
N LYS A 110 -15.61 6.96 -8.81
CA LYS A 110 -16.56 7.74 -9.63
C LYS A 110 -16.38 9.25 -9.44
N ALA A 111 -16.10 9.71 -8.22
CA ALA A 111 -15.87 11.12 -7.93
C ALA A 111 -14.62 11.67 -8.66
N TYR A 112 -13.62 10.81 -8.93
CA TYR A 112 -12.49 11.13 -9.81
C TYR A 112 -12.81 11.04 -11.30
N GLY A 113 -14.04 10.67 -11.69
CA GLY A 113 -14.46 10.57 -13.09
C GLY A 113 -14.22 9.20 -13.74
N ALA A 114 -13.88 8.17 -12.98
CA ALA A 114 -13.66 6.83 -13.52
C ALA A 114 -14.97 6.14 -13.92
N GLU A 115 -14.92 5.39 -15.01
CA GLU A 115 -15.96 4.45 -15.40
C GLU A 115 -15.78 3.15 -14.61
N LEU A 116 -16.86 2.64 -14.01
CA LEU A 116 -16.85 1.38 -13.29
C LEU A 116 -17.54 0.30 -14.09
N VAL A 117 -16.84 -0.80 -14.33
CA VAL A 117 -17.39 -2.03 -14.89
C VAL A 117 -17.45 -3.07 -13.76
N LEU A 118 -18.67 -3.44 -13.39
CA LEU A 118 -18.92 -4.42 -12.34
C LEU A 118 -19.06 -5.81 -12.95
N THR A 119 -18.37 -6.78 -12.35
CA THR A 119 -18.45 -8.19 -12.71
C THR A 119 -19.16 -8.99 -11.63
N ASP A 120 -19.62 -10.18 -11.97
CA ASP A 120 -20.27 -11.09 -11.03
C ASP A 120 -19.33 -11.39 -9.83
N GLY A 121 -19.82 -11.08 -8.64
CA GLY A 121 -19.08 -11.29 -7.38
C GLY A 121 -18.66 -12.74 -7.13
N ALA A 122 -19.43 -13.70 -7.65
CA ALA A 122 -19.11 -15.12 -7.55
C ALA A 122 -17.80 -15.50 -8.27
N LYS A 123 -17.41 -14.73 -9.30
CA LYS A 123 -16.14 -14.91 -10.03
C LYS A 123 -14.96 -14.21 -9.36
N GLY A 124 -15.19 -13.37 -8.35
CA GLY A 124 -14.15 -12.62 -7.64
C GLY A 124 -13.25 -11.82 -8.57
N MET A 125 -12.02 -11.58 -8.15
CA MET A 125 -11.04 -10.81 -8.95
C MET A 125 -10.66 -11.49 -10.27
N LYS A 126 -10.76 -12.82 -10.37
CA LYS A 126 -10.51 -13.52 -11.63
C LYS A 126 -11.47 -13.04 -12.73
N GLY A 127 -12.76 -12.93 -12.43
CA GLY A 127 -13.75 -12.40 -13.38
C GLY A 127 -13.49 -10.94 -13.76
N ALA A 128 -12.96 -10.14 -12.83
CA ALA A 128 -12.58 -8.75 -13.13
C ALA A 128 -11.37 -8.68 -14.07
N ILE A 129 -10.36 -9.54 -13.89
CA ILE A 129 -9.19 -9.63 -14.76
C ILE A 129 -9.60 -10.04 -16.17
N GLU A 130 -10.39 -11.12 -16.31
CA GLU A 130 -10.90 -11.59 -17.61
C GLU A 130 -11.66 -10.48 -18.35
N LYS A 131 -12.49 -9.70 -17.62
CA LYS A 131 -13.24 -8.59 -18.20
C LYS A 131 -12.37 -7.39 -18.57
N ALA A 132 -11.32 -7.12 -17.81
CA ALA A 132 -10.36 -6.07 -18.14
C ALA A 132 -9.58 -6.40 -19.43
N ASP A 133 -9.17 -7.66 -19.58
CA ASP A 133 -8.49 -8.15 -20.79
C ASP A 133 -9.41 -8.08 -22.03
N GLU A 134 -10.70 -8.47 -21.86
CA GLU A 134 -11.71 -8.34 -22.91
C GLU A 134 -11.87 -6.88 -23.36
N LEU A 135 -11.99 -5.94 -22.42
CA LEU A 135 -12.12 -4.52 -22.72
C LEU A 135 -10.86 -3.96 -23.39
N ALA A 136 -9.68 -4.38 -22.94
CA ALA A 136 -8.42 -3.96 -23.54
C ALA A 136 -8.30 -4.42 -24.99
N ALA A 137 -8.78 -5.62 -25.31
CA ALA A 137 -8.82 -6.12 -26.68
C ALA A 137 -9.80 -5.35 -27.58
N GLN A 138 -10.87 -4.79 -27.00
CA GLN A 138 -11.91 -4.06 -27.74
C GLN A 138 -11.62 -2.55 -27.87
N ILE A 139 -10.79 -1.99 -27.00
CA ILE A 139 -10.50 -0.54 -26.96
C ILE A 139 -9.07 -0.30 -27.46
N PRO A 140 -8.88 0.14 -28.72
CA PRO A 140 -7.56 0.45 -29.25
C PRO A 140 -6.86 1.54 -28.43
N GLY A 141 -5.55 1.36 -28.17
CA GLY A 141 -4.74 2.30 -27.37
C GLY A 141 -5.01 2.26 -25.88
N SER A 142 -5.73 1.22 -25.40
CA SER A 142 -5.86 0.99 -23.96
C SER A 142 -4.55 0.45 -23.35
N PHE A 143 -4.39 0.70 -22.05
CA PHE A 143 -3.24 0.28 -21.26
C PHE A 143 -3.71 -0.31 -19.93
N ILE A 144 -3.22 -1.51 -19.62
CA ILE A 144 -3.41 -2.15 -18.30
C ILE A 144 -2.11 -1.96 -17.49
N PRO A 145 -2.14 -1.17 -16.41
CA PRO A 145 -0.97 -0.95 -15.55
C PRO A 145 -0.37 -2.21 -14.94
N GLY A 146 -1.20 -3.13 -14.43
CA GLY A 146 -0.76 -4.45 -13.98
C GLY A 146 0.11 -4.43 -12.71
N GLN A 147 -0.40 -3.94 -11.60
CA GLN A 147 0.34 -3.68 -10.36
C GLN A 147 1.14 -4.86 -9.80
N PHE A 148 0.76 -6.11 -10.10
CA PHE A 148 1.42 -7.32 -9.56
C PHE A 148 2.63 -7.78 -10.39
N VAL A 149 2.75 -7.29 -11.64
CA VAL A 149 3.78 -7.69 -12.60
C VAL A 149 4.61 -6.50 -13.11
N ASN A 150 4.16 -5.27 -12.89
CA ASN A 150 4.80 -4.06 -13.41
C ASN A 150 5.99 -3.64 -12.55
N PRO A 151 7.23 -3.65 -13.08
CA PRO A 151 8.43 -3.27 -12.34
C PRO A 151 8.45 -1.80 -11.90
N ALA A 152 7.63 -0.93 -12.47
CA ALA A 152 7.49 0.45 -12.02
C ALA A 152 6.96 0.55 -10.57
N ASN A 153 6.24 -0.47 -10.10
CA ASN A 153 5.75 -0.53 -8.72
C ASN A 153 6.89 -0.55 -7.68
N PRO A 154 7.77 -1.56 -7.61
CA PRO A 154 8.90 -1.51 -6.67
C PRO A 154 9.88 -0.37 -6.99
N ALA A 155 10.05 0.00 -8.26
CA ALA A 155 10.91 1.11 -8.66
C ALA A 155 10.45 2.45 -8.05
N ALA A 156 9.15 2.71 -7.97
CA ALA A 156 8.59 3.89 -7.30
C ALA A 156 9.07 4.00 -5.84
N HIS A 157 9.01 2.89 -5.11
CA HIS A 157 9.41 2.86 -3.71
C HIS A 157 10.93 2.94 -3.51
N ARG A 158 11.70 2.35 -4.42
CA ARG A 158 13.15 2.45 -4.41
C ARG A 158 13.63 3.87 -4.69
N ALA A 159 12.91 4.59 -5.57
CA ALA A 159 13.25 5.96 -5.97
C ALA A 159 12.72 7.04 -5.01
N THR A 160 11.67 6.76 -4.23
CA THR A 160 11.01 7.79 -3.41
C THR A 160 10.87 7.38 -1.95
N THR A 161 10.07 6.37 -1.63
CA THR A 161 9.74 5.98 -0.24
C THR A 161 10.98 5.56 0.56
N GLY A 162 11.87 4.78 -0.05
CA GLY A 162 13.14 4.36 0.58
C GLY A 162 14.06 5.54 0.92
N PRO A 163 14.40 6.41 -0.05
CA PRO A 163 15.14 7.64 0.20
C PRO A 163 14.51 8.54 1.28
N GLU A 164 13.20 8.79 1.21
CA GLU A 164 12.50 9.59 2.21
C GLU A 164 12.66 9.02 3.62
N ILE A 165 12.46 7.71 3.80
CA ILE A 165 12.64 7.06 5.10
C ILE A 165 14.07 7.22 5.60
N TRP A 166 15.06 7.04 4.74
CA TRP A 166 16.47 7.17 5.09
C TRP A 166 16.83 8.60 5.50
N GLU A 167 16.40 9.58 4.73
CA GLU A 167 16.69 11.00 4.96
C GLU A 167 15.96 11.51 6.21
N ASP A 168 14.66 11.25 6.33
CA ASP A 168 13.83 11.71 7.46
C ASP A 168 14.25 11.08 8.80
N SER A 169 14.91 9.91 8.78
CA SER A 169 15.43 9.24 9.99
C SER A 169 16.90 9.54 10.29
N ASP A 170 17.57 10.42 9.52
CA ASP A 170 19.03 10.62 9.57
C ASP A 170 19.82 9.31 9.39
N GLY A 171 19.30 8.37 8.59
CA GLY A 171 19.87 7.05 8.38
C GLY A 171 19.78 6.11 9.58
N LYS A 172 19.01 6.47 10.61
CA LYS A 172 18.85 5.67 11.83
C LYS A 172 17.68 4.72 11.71
N VAL A 173 17.84 3.69 10.90
CA VAL A 173 16.87 2.60 10.70
C VAL A 173 17.55 1.29 11.00
N ASP A 174 17.02 0.52 11.95
CA ASP A 174 17.48 -0.84 12.25
C ASP A 174 16.56 -1.90 11.65
N ILE A 175 15.26 -1.65 11.66
CA ILE A 175 14.23 -2.58 11.18
C ILE A 175 13.20 -1.80 10.35
N PHE A 176 12.88 -2.32 9.17
CA PHE A 176 11.77 -1.82 8.33
C PHE A 176 10.65 -2.86 8.28
N VAL A 177 9.41 -2.43 8.54
CA VAL A 177 8.22 -3.29 8.60
C VAL A 177 7.20 -2.84 7.56
N SER A 178 6.72 -3.75 6.73
CA SER A 178 5.71 -3.46 5.73
C SER A 178 4.79 -4.65 5.46
N GLY A 179 3.49 -4.38 5.35
CA GLY A 179 2.52 -5.35 4.86
C GLY A 179 2.73 -5.67 3.38
N VAL A 180 2.52 -6.93 3.00
CA VAL A 180 2.71 -7.40 1.62
C VAL A 180 1.38 -7.61 0.92
N GLY A 181 1.02 -6.67 0.05
CA GLY A 181 -0.05 -6.82 -0.95
C GLY A 181 0.55 -7.22 -2.30
N THR A 182 1.01 -6.25 -3.11
CA THR A 182 1.77 -6.52 -4.34
C THR A 182 3.24 -6.82 -4.08
N GLY A 183 3.75 -6.49 -2.89
CA GLY A 183 5.17 -6.63 -2.58
C GLY A 183 6.05 -5.47 -3.03
N GLY A 184 5.52 -4.53 -3.80
CA GLY A 184 6.32 -3.41 -4.32
C GLY A 184 6.97 -2.55 -3.24
N THR A 185 6.25 -2.26 -2.16
CA THR A 185 6.75 -1.46 -1.04
C THR A 185 7.92 -2.15 -0.32
N VAL A 186 7.72 -3.40 0.13
CA VAL A 186 8.76 -4.14 0.86
C VAL A 186 9.99 -4.37 -0.01
N THR A 187 9.79 -4.63 -1.31
CA THR A 187 10.86 -4.78 -2.29
C THR A 187 11.64 -3.48 -2.46
N GLY A 188 10.98 -2.43 -2.92
CA GLY A 188 11.67 -1.20 -3.29
C GLY A 188 12.32 -0.48 -2.10
N VAL A 189 11.62 -0.39 -0.96
CA VAL A 189 12.17 0.20 0.27
C VAL A 189 13.28 -0.67 0.83
N GLY A 190 13.04 -2.00 0.91
CA GLY A 190 14.03 -2.93 1.46
C GLY A 190 15.32 -2.95 0.66
N GLU A 191 15.25 -2.98 -0.67
CA GLU A 191 16.43 -2.90 -1.54
C GLU A 191 17.18 -1.59 -1.35
N TYR A 192 16.47 -0.46 -1.28
CA TYR A 192 17.11 0.83 -1.04
C TYR A 192 17.80 0.88 0.32
N LEU A 193 17.09 0.55 1.40
CA LEU A 193 17.62 0.61 2.75
C LEU A 193 18.83 -0.32 2.94
N LYS A 194 18.76 -1.56 2.44
CA LYS A 194 19.88 -2.51 2.48
C LYS A 194 21.07 -2.05 1.62
N SER A 195 20.83 -1.30 0.55
CA SER A 195 21.91 -0.70 -0.23
C SER A 195 22.67 0.40 0.54
N ARG A 196 22.00 1.05 1.52
CA ARG A 196 22.60 2.07 2.40
C ARG A 196 23.27 1.45 3.61
N ASN A 197 22.63 0.45 4.21
CA ASN A 197 23.15 -0.31 5.33
C ASN A 197 22.66 -1.77 5.25
N PRO A 198 23.52 -2.73 4.88
CA PRO A 198 23.14 -4.14 4.75
C PRO A 198 22.69 -4.81 6.06
N ALA A 199 22.97 -4.20 7.21
CA ALA A 199 22.53 -4.71 8.51
C ALA A 199 21.08 -4.41 8.85
N ILE A 200 20.39 -3.57 8.06
CA ILE A 200 18.97 -3.27 8.25
C ILE A 200 18.16 -4.54 8.00
N ARG A 201 17.33 -4.90 8.98
CA ARG A 201 16.39 -6.01 8.85
C ARG A 201 15.10 -5.53 8.18
N VAL A 202 14.63 -6.29 7.21
CA VAL A 202 13.36 -6.05 6.52
C VAL A 202 12.38 -7.13 6.96
N VAL A 203 11.21 -6.72 7.45
CA VAL A 203 10.17 -7.62 7.95
C VAL A 203 8.91 -7.48 7.10
N ALA A 204 8.52 -8.58 6.48
CA ALA A 204 7.29 -8.69 5.70
C ALA A 204 6.13 -9.09 6.63
N VAL A 205 4.96 -8.48 6.42
CA VAL A 205 3.75 -8.83 7.18
C VAL A 205 2.71 -9.41 6.24
N GLU A 206 2.13 -10.56 6.63
CA GLU A 206 1.06 -11.22 5.90
C GLU A 206 -0.09 -11.62 6.83
N PRO A 207 -1.30 -11.92 6.30
CA PRO A 207 -2.40 -12.43 7.12
C PRO A 207 -2.12 -13.85 7.63
N ALA A 208 -2.32 -14.11 8.92
CA ALA A 208 -2.20 -15.45 9.48
C ALA A 208 -3.17 -16.45 8.83
N GLY A 209 -4.37 -16.00 8.43
CA GLY A 209 -5.34 -16.81 7.69
C GLY A 209 -4.95 -17.12 6.23
N SER A 210 -3.90 -16.47 5.69
CA SER A 210 -3.41 -16.68 4.32
C SER A 210 -1.88 -16.54 4.25
N PRO A 211 -1.13 -17.40 4.96
CA PRO A 211 0.31 -17.26 5.17
C PRO A 211 1.12 -17.81 3.99
N VAL A 212 0.89 -17.28 2.79
CA VAL A 212 1.48 -17.77 1.53
C VAL A 212 2.99 -17.54 1.48
N LEU A 213 3.47 -16.42 2.01
CA LEU A 213 4.90 -16.11 2.04
C LEU A 213 5.67 -17.00 3.02
N SER A 214 5.01 -17.45 4.10
CA SER A 214 5.55 -18.42 5.07
C SER A 214 5.43 -19.86 4.61
N GLY A 215 5.01 -20.14 3.36
CA GLY A 215 4.86 -21.47 2.78
C GLY A 215 3.53 -22.16 3.11
N GLY A 216 2.57 -21.45 3.69
CA GLY A 216 1.21 -21.93 3.93
C GLY A 216 0.30 -21.78 2.70
N LYS A 217 -0.97 -22.12 2.87
CA LYS A 217 -1.98 -22.03 1.81
C LYS A 217 -2.72 -20.70 1.88
N ALA A 218 -3.13 -20.20 0.71
CA ALA A 218 -4.06 -19.08 0.63
C ALA A 218 -5.39 -19.44 1.33
N GLY A 219 -5.93 -18.50 2.08
CA GLY A 219 -7.17 -18.66 2.82
C GLY A 219 -7.90 -17.32 3.01
N PRO A 220 -9.13 -17.36 3.56
CA PRO A 220 -9.91 -16.16 3.81
C PRO A 220 -9.31 -15.36 4.98
N HIS A 221 -9.31 -14.04 4.84
CA HIS A 221 -8.90 -13.10 5.90
C HIS A 221 -9.61 -11.75 5.71
N LYS A 222 -9.57 -10.89 6.77
CA LYS A 222 -10.18 -9.56 6.77
C LYS A 222 -9.15 -8.41 6.60
N LEU A 223 -7.86 -8.72 6.43
CA LEU A 223 -6.79 -7.74 6.29
C LEU A 223 -6.77 -7.19 4.87
N GLN A 224 -7.67 -6.24 4.58
CA GLN A 224 -7.77 -5.60 3.27
C GLN A 224 -6.45 -4.89 2.91
N GLY A 225 -6.01 -5.05 1.66
CA GLY A 225 -4.81 -4.40 1.12
C GLY A 225 -3.52 -5.21 1.17
N ILE A 226 -3.50 -6.33 1.91
CA ILE A 226 -2.40 -7.29 1.96
C ILE A 226 -2.92 -8.72 1.75
N GLY A 227 -2.01 -9.69 1.56
CA GLY A 227 -2.40 -11.09 1.43
C GLY A 227 -3.11 -11.40 0.11
N ALA A 228 -2.42 -11.22 -1.03
CA ALA A 228 -3.00 -11.45 -2.37
C ALA A 228 -3.39 -12.91 -2.66
N GLY A 229 -3.00 -13.86 -1.81
CA GLY A 229 -3.26 -15.28 -2.00
C GLY A 229 -2.27 -16.00 -2.93
N PHE A 230 -1.28 -15.29 -3.42
CA PHE A 230 -0.18 -15.80 -4.24
C PHE A 230 1.07 -14.94 -4.00
N VAL A 231 2.24 -15.41 -4.47
CA VAL A 231 3.49 -14.64 -4.45
C VAL A 231 3.52 -13.75 -5.69
N PRO A 232 3.47 -12.40 -5.56
CA PRO A 232 3.49 -11.50 -6.70
C PRO A 232 4.83 -11.52 -7.45
N GLU A 233 4.80 -11.31 -8.78
CA GLU A 233 6.00 -11.32 -9.62
C GLU A 233 6.98 -10.18 -9.26
N VAL A 234 6.45 -9.00 -8.88
CA VAL A 234 7.27 -7.85 -8.48
C VAL A 234 7.85 -7.96 -7.07
N LEU A 235 7.50 -9.00 -6.31
CA LEU A 235 8.03 -9.23 -4.97
C LEU A 235 9.41 -9.89 -5.05
N ASN A 236 10.43 -9.19 -4.58
CA ASN A 236 11.74 -9.79 -4.33
C ASN A 236 11.72 -10.56 -2.99
N THR A 237 11.57 -11.87 -3.05
CA THR A 237 11.50 -12.73 -1.85
C THR A 237 12.82 -12.84 -1.08
N ALA A 238 13.92 -12.38 -1.65
CA ALA A 238 15.22 -12.35 -0.98
C ALA A 238 15.48 -11.05 -0.21
N VAL A 239 14.57 -10.06 -0.28
CA VAL A 239 14.78 -8.75 0.34
C VAL A 239 14.46 -8.74 1.84
N TYR A 240 13.48 -9.52 2.27
CA TYR A 240 13.07 -9.58 3.67
C TYR A 240 13.79 -10.71 4.43
N ASP A 241 14.05 -10.44 5.71
CA ASP A 241 14.77 -11.33 6.62
C ASP A 241 13.84 -12.14 7.52
N GLU A 242 12.60 -11.66 7.68
CA GLU A 242 11.59 -12.28 8.52
C GLU A 242 10.20 -12.03 7.95
N ILE A 243 9.28 -12.97 8.17
CA ILE A 243 7.87 -12.84 7.86
C ILE A 243 7.09 -12.96 9.17
N LEU A 244 6.18 -12.01 9.44
CA LEU A 244 5.29 -12.03 10.59
C LEU A 244 3.84 -12.18 10.12
N PRO A 245 3.21 -13.34 10.33
CA PRO A 245 1.79 -13.51 10.16
C PRO A 245 1.02 -12.76 11.26
N VAL A 246 -0.07 -12.06 10.89
CA VAL A 246 -0.89 -11.26 11.82
C VAL A 246 -2.34 -11.70 11.72
N GLU A 247 -2.98 -11.89 12.87
CA GLU A 247 -4.40 -12.20 12.98
C GLU A 247 -5.27 -10.96 12.73
N ASN A 248 -6.52 -11.18 12.28
CA ASN A 248 -7.43 -10.07 12.01
C ASN A 248 -7.66 -9.18 13.23
N GLU A 249 -7.91 -9.79 14.38
CA GLU A 249 -8.24 -9.06 15.62
C GLU A 249 -7.04 -8.27 16.15
N ASP A 250 -5.83 -8.80 16.00
CA ASP A 250 -4.60 -8.09 16.37
C ASP A 250 -4.39 -6.83 15.52
N ALA A 251 -4.65 -6.93 14.22
CA ALA A 251 -4.59 -5.79 13.31
C ALA A 251 -5.63 -4.74 13.67
N PHE A 252 -6.86 -5.14 13.97
CA PHE A 252 -7.92 -4.21 14.40
C PHE A 252 -7.58 -3.55 15.73
N ALA A 253 -7.10 -4.31 16.71
CA ALA A 253 -6.70 -3.77 18.01
C ALA A 253 -5.56 -2.75 17.87
N ALA A 254 -4.54 -3.02 17.04
CA ALA A 254 -3.44 -2.09 16.81
C ALA A 254 -3.90 -0.83 16.05
N GLY A 255 -4.81 -0.95 15.09
CA GLY A 255 -5.39 0.20 14.38
C GLY A 255 -6.20 1.09 15.31
N ARG A 256 -7.05 0.50 16.19
CA ARG A 256 -7.78 1.25 17.22
C ARG A 256 -6.84 1.89 18.25
N LEU A 257 -5.78 1.19 18.66
CA LEU A 257 -4.76 1.74 19.56
C LEU A 257 -4.14 2.99 18.95
N LEU A 258 -3.73 2.95 17.69
CA LEU A 258 -3.14 4.09 16.99
C LEU A 258 -4.07 5.30 17.01
N GLY A 259 -5.33 5.12 16.63
CA GLY A 259 -6.32 6.19 16.61
C GLY A 259 -6.56 6.79 18.00
N LYS A 260 -6.76 5.95 19.02
CA LYS A 260 -7.04 6.38 20.39
C LYS A 260 -5.82 6.94 21.12
N THR A 261 -4.60 6.65 20.68
CA THR A 261 -3.38 7.03 21.42
C THR A 261 -2.60 8.13 20.70
N GLU A 262 -2.42 8.06 19.38
CA GLU A 262 -1.67 9.05 18.61
C GLU A 262 -2.56 10.00 17.80
N GLY A 263 -3.87 9.75 17.73
CA GLY A 263 -4.79 10.58 16.93
C GLY A 263 -4.67 10.35 15.43
N VAL A 264 -4.10 9.22 15.02
CA VAL A 264 -3.93 8.84 13.60
C VAL A 264 -4.91 7.74 13.23
N LEU A 265 -5.85 8.02 12.33
CA LEU A 265 -6.71 7.00 11.75
C LEU A 265 -6.04 6.40 10.52
N ALA A 266 -5.78 5.10 10.56
CA ALA A 266 -5.15 4.36 9.48
C ALA A 266 -5.95 3.10 9.14
N GLY A 267 -5.74 2.53 7.94
CA GLY A 267 -6.49 1.38 7.48
C GLY A 267 -6.09 0.05 8.16
N ILE A 268 -6.80 -1.02 7.79
CA ILE A 268 -6.64 -2.35 8.39
C ILE A 268 -5.21 -2.89 8.23
N SER A 269 -4.62 -2.75 7.03
CA SER A 269 -3.24 -3.20 6.78
C SER A 269 -2.20 -2.37 7.54
N SER A 270 -2.52 -1.11 7.86
CA SER A 270 -1.69 -0.29 8.75
C SER A 270 -1.69 -0.84 10.17
N GLY A 271 -2.86 -1.27 10.66
CA GLY A 271 -2.97 -1.94 11.94
C GLY A 271 -2.17 -3.25 12.00
N ALA A 272 -2.20 -4.05 10.94
CA ALA A 272 -1.41 -5.27 10.85
C ALA A 272 0.11 -4.97 10.90
N ALA A 273 0.57 -4.00 10.12
CA ALA A 273 1.98 -3.59 10.12
C ALA A 273 2.40 -3.03 11.49
N LEU A 274 1.56 -2.22 12.12
CA LEU A 274 1.81 -1.67 13.46
C LEU A 274 1.87 -2.76 14.52
N HIS A 275 0.94 -3.75 14.49
CA HIS A 275 0.99 -4.89 15.40
C HIS A 275 2.34 -5.62 15.30
N ALA A 276 2.81 -5.93 14.09
CA ALA A 276 4.10 -6.55 13.86
C ALA A 276 5.26 -5.70 14.39
N ALA A 277 5.23 -4.37 14.17
CA ALA A 277 6.24 -3.45 14.71
C ALA A 277 6.26 -3.44 16.24
N ILE A 278 5.09 -3.47 16.90
CA ILE A 278 4.98 -3.57 18.36
C ILE A 278 5.55 -4.90 18.88
N GLN A 279 5.26 -6.01 18.20
CA GLN A 279 5.82 -7.32 18.56
C GLN A 279 7.36 -7.32 18.46
N LEU A 280 7.91 -6.73 17.43
CA LEU A 280 9.36 -6.56 17.27
C LEU A 280 9.94 -5.65 18.36
N ALA A 281 9.27 -4.55 18.70
CA ALA A 281 9.70 -3.60 19.72
C ALA A 281 9.74 -4.21 21.14
N LYS A 282 8.92 -5.22 21.40
CA LYS A 282 8.92 -5.96 22.68
C LYS A 282 10.05 -6.96 22.84
N ARG A 283 10.75 -7.31 21.75
CA ARG A 283 11.85 -8.27 21.81
C ARG A 283 13.07 -7.65 22.50
N PRO A 284 13.69 -8.34 23.48
CA PRO A 284 14.86 -7.80 24.22
C PRO A 284 16.02 -7.39 23.33
N GLU A 285 16.27 -8.12 22.24
CA GLU A 285 17.32 -7.85 21.28
C GLU A 285 17.10 -6.58 20.44
N ASN A 286 15.90 -6.02 20.49
CA ASN A 286 15.54 -4.79 19.78
C ASN A 286 15.48 -3.55 20.68
N ARG A 287 15.89 -3.68 21.96
CA ARG A 287 16.00 -2.56 22.88
C ARG A 287 16.91 -1.47 22.29
N GLY A 288 16.44 -0.23 22.30
CA GLY A 288 17.16 0.94 21.78
C GLY A 288 17.23 1.03 20.26
N LYS A 289 16.64 0.08 19.52
CA LYS A 289 16.59 0.11 18.05
C LYS A 289 15.48 1.00 17.52
N THR A 290 15.66 1.47 16.29
CA THR A 290 14.68 2.23 15.54
C THR A 290 13.96 1.31 14.54
N ILE A 291 12.66 1.17 14.70
CA ILE A 291 11.76 0.38 13.84
C ILE A 291 10.93 1.35 13.02
N VAL A 292 11.08 1.30 11.69
CA VAL A 292 10.23 2.07 10.77
C VAL A 292 9.12 1.16 10.28
N VAL A 293 7.87 1.57 10.46
CA VAL A 293 6.68 0.87 9.96
C VAL A 293 5.95 1.72 8.93
N LEU A 294 5.63 1.14 7.78
CA LEU A 294 4.84 1.84 6.77
C LEU A 294 3.35 1.61 7.03
N LEU A 295 2.60 2.71 7.16
CA LEU A 295 1.14 2.74 7.32
C LEU A 295 0.52 3.15 5.98
N PRO A 296 -0.06 2.19 5.21
CA PRO A 296 -0.34 2.39 3.79
C PRO A 296 -1.41 3.41 3.44
N ASP A 297 -2.43 3.61 4.28
CA ASP A 297 -3.57 4.44 3.91
C ASP A 297 -4.34 5.03 5.10
N THR A 298 -5.31 5.91 4.77
CA THR A 298 -6.22 6.55 5.73
C THR A 298 -7.24 5.58 6.30
N GLY A 299 -7.65 5.80 7.56
CA GLY A 299 -8.71 5.05 8.23
C GLY A 299 -10.13 5.39 7.74
N ASP A 300 -10.33 6.53 7.09
CA ASP A 300 -11.66 7.02 6.68
C ASP A 300 -12.40 6.04 5.75
N ARG A 301 -11.66 5.21 5.02
CA ARG A 301 -12.19 4.17 4.11
C ARG A 301 -12.71 2.92 4.83
N TYR A 302 -12.55 2.85 6.15
CA TYR A 302 -12.80 1.66 6.97
C TYR A 302 -13.76 1.89 8.13
N LEU A 303 -14.38 3.09 8.21
CA LEU A 303 -15.27 3.46 9.31
C LEU A 303 -16.48 2.51 9.44
N SER A 304 -16.96 1.96 8.32
CA SER A 304 -18.06 0.98 8.27
C SER A 304 -17.62 -0.47 8.47
N THR A 305 -16.32 -0.72 8.71
CA THR A 305 -15.76 -2.08 8.85
C THR A 305 -15.54 -2.47 10.32
N ALA A 306 -15.24 -3.75 10.56
CA ALA A 306 -14.91 -4.26 11.90
C ALA A 306 -13.69 -3.57 12.56
N LEU A 307 -12.88 -2.80 11.82
CA LEU A 307 -11.79 -2.02 12.40
C LEU A 307 -12.33 -0.97 13.39
N PHE A 308 -13.42 -0.27 13.04
CA PHE A 308 -13.99 0.83 13.83
C PHE A 308 -15.43 0.58 14.26
N ALA A 309 -16.08 -0.51 13.80
CA ALA A 309 -17.39 -0.87 14.30
C ALA A 309 -17.33 -1.08 15.82
N GLU A 310 -18.30 -0.52 16.54
CA GLU A 310 -18.47 -0.78 17.97
C GLU A 310 -18.80 -2.26 18.19
N GLU A 311 -18.20 -2.85 19.22
CA GLU A 311 -18.55 -4.18 19.71
C GLU A 311 -19.93 -4.19 20.37
#